data_5d98086c843a876ae56ece671120f8ba
#
_entry.id   5d98086c843a876ae56ece671120f8ba
#
_cell.length_a   1.000
_cell.length_b   1.000
_cell.length_c   1.000
_cell.angle_alpha   90.00
_cell.angle_beta   90.00
_cell.angle_gamma   90.00
#
_symmetry.space_group_name_H-M   'P 1'
#
loop_
_entity.id
_entity.type
_entity.pdbx_description
1 polymer ?
#
loop_
_entity_poly.entity_id
_entity_poly.type
_entity_poly.pdbx_seq_one_letter_code
_entity_poly.pdbx_strand_id
1 'polypeptide(L)'
;MRRRPGTTAACRPGPPPRPRSRSATTRTPRCRSIARWPTRSRCATPTTAACTPARSPTASFYWSGTNGPSGISPADGSAVRVAALNNEFNGGNDIGPSTSGWTWTTYADRLQAAGVGWKVYQSLVDNFGCNEMMGFRHWRAAIEQMPAARRPVYVSTVDINQAVTAAGPFYDPAIDDALSPLAKGFGNTMPQGFLETFRDDIQNGTLPSVSWIIPPSYYSEHPGPSSPTQGGWYIQEVLDALTANPDVWSKTVLIVNYDENDGFFDHLPPPSAPSHNPDGTLAGGSTLADAEMAPEYHNYTPATANQPAIDGRPYGPGPRVPMWVISPWSRGGFVNSQVFDHTSTLRFLEQRFGVAEPQISRYRRTVCGDLTSCFNFVSPNDGALPTLSGRTTKVGADSLAASQAAAHAIPVPSASATSALPAQATGTRPSRALPYELHTTAHPSSAVITLEFMNASLAQTGAVFHVYDRLHLDRIPRRYVVEAGKSLSGSWTPAAADQGSYDLWVLGPNGYHREYVGNLGDIAAGADPEVQICYQPCDASALSVKLFNRGSTPTTFTVTANAYRSDGPWTLAVAANGSGELSWSVAEHGNWYDFTVSSSNAPSFKRRFAGRIETGRDSVSDPAMGLSS
;
A
#
# COMPACT_ATOMS: atom_id res chain seq x y z
N MET A 1 -38.35 -21.86 17.07
CA MET A 1 -36.89 -22.02 17.05
C MET A 1 -36.49 -23.05 16.01
N ARG A 2 -36.10 -22.62 14.82
CA ARG A 2 -35.57 -23.50 13.78
C ARG A 2 -34.03 -23.40 13.85
N ARG A 3 -33.39 -24.53 14.15
CA ARG A 3 -31.93 -24.66 14.11
C ARG A 3 -31.45 -24.45 12.65
N ARG A 4 -30.56 -23.50 12.47
CA ARG A 4 -29.79 -23.40 11.23
C ARG A 4 -28.82 -24.57 11.14
N PRO A 5 -28.56 -25.16 9.97
CA PRO A 5 -27.53 -26.17 9.81
C PRO A 5 -26.18 -25.58 10.19
N GLY A 6 -25.38 -26.37 10.92
CA GLY A 6 -24.04 -25.95 11.34
C GLY A 6 -23.16 -25.63 10.13
N THR A 7 -22.65 -24.43 10.08
CA THR A 7 -21.55 -24.07 9.21
C THR A 7 -20.37 -24.95 9.59
N THR A 8 -19.97 -25.84 8.69
CA THR A 8 -18.66 -26.54 8.78
C THR A 8 -17.59 -25.49 8.98
N ALA A 9 -16.84 -25.60 10.06
CA ALA A 9 -15.72 -24.72 10.35
C ALA A 9 -14.81 -24.67 9.12
N ALA A 10 -14.75 -23.50 8.46
CA ALA A 10 -13.91 -23.33 7.30
C ALA A 10 -12.46 -23.48 7.72
N CYS A 11 -11.75 -24.39 7.07
CA CYS A 11 -10.32 -24.56 7.28
C CYS A 11 -9.56 -23.36 6.72
N ARG A 12 -8.62 -22.88 7.47
CA ARG A 12 -7.83 -21.70 7.15
C ARG A 12 -6.38 -22.05 6.96
N PRO A 13 -5.82 -21.67 5.88
CA PRO A 13 -4.40 -21.77 5.59
C PRO A 13 -3.60 -20.56 6.11
N GLY A 14 -2.37 -20.73 6.42
CA GLY A 14 -1.47 -19.72 6.99
C GLY A 14 -0.23 -19.39 6.15
N PRO A 15 0.55 -18.35 6.37
CA PRO A 15 1.58 -17.79 5.50
C PRO A 15 2.98 -18.43 5.45
N PRO A 16 3.85 -18.02 4.53
CA PRO A 16 5.10 -18.60 4.07
C PRO A 16 6.32 -18.32 4.88
N PRO A 17 7.36 -19.06 4.60
CA PRO A 17 8.66 -18.49 4.69
C PRO A 17 8.68 -17.34 3.69
N ARG A 18 8.99 -16.24 4.23
CA ARG A 18 9.35 -15.11 3.42
C ARG A 18 10.55 -15.53 2.58
N PRO A 19 10.50 -15.34 1.27
CA PRO A 19 11.77 -15.19 0.59
C PRO A 19 12.50 -14.13 1.41
N ARG A 20 13.74 -14.39 1.80
CA ARG A 20 14.58 -13.44 2.55
C ARG A 20 14.54 -12.13 1.81
N SER A 21 13.67 -11.25 2.27
CA SER A 21 13.41 -10.00 1.60
C SER A 21 14.61 -9.12 1.84
N ARG A 22 15.28 -8.89 0.80
CA ARG A 22 16.34 -7.94 0.69
C ARG A 22 15.71 -6.60 0.33
N SER A 23 14.93 -6.02 1.25
CA SER A 23 14.63 -4.60 1.11
C SER A 23 15.96 -3.88 1.27
N ALA A 24 16.30 -3.06 0.30
CA ALA A 24 17.44 -2.14 0.38
C ALA A 24 17.13 -1.07 1.43
N THR A 25 16.98 -1.48 2.69
CA THR A 25 17.09 -0.54 3.79
C THR A 25 18.56 -0.21 3.89
N THR A 26 18.96 0.83 3.21
CA THR A 26 20.29 1.39 3.37
C THR A 26 20.56 1.58 4.86
N ARG A 27 21.44 0.76 5.42
CA ARG A 27 22.05 1.01 6.71
C ARG A 27 22.99 2.22 6.54
N THR A 28 22.42 3.36 6.29
CA THR A 28 23.17 4.58 6.52
C THR A 28 22.82 5.08 7.92
N PRO A 29 23.79 5.45 8.74
CA PRO A 29 23.55 6.11 10.05
C PRO A 29 22.69 7.37 9.96
N ARG A 30 22.22 7.70 8.80
CA ARG A 30 21.79 9.00 8.30
C ARG A 30 20.28 9.23 8.38
N CYS A 31 19.45 8.18 8.47
CA CYS A 31 18.02 8.29 8.76
C CYS A 31 17.68 8.05 10.24
N ARG A 32 18.62 8.32 11.16
CA ARG A 32 18.40 8.08 12.60
C ARG A 32 17.17 8.82 13.15
N SER A 33 16.86 9.99 12.64
CA SER A 33 15.67 10.73 13.05
C SER A 33 14.39 10.05 12.57
N ILE A 34 14.29 9.67 11.30
CA ILE A 34 13.11 9.00 10.74
C ILE A 34 13.00 7.56 11.25
N ALA A 35 14.08 6.78 11.29
CA ALA A 35 14.06 5.40 11.76
C ALA A 35 13.74 5.24 13.27
N ARG A 36 13.96 6.26 14.09
CA ARG A 36 13.63 6.22 15.52
C ARG A 36 12.22 6.72 15.87
N TRP A 37 11.54 7.36 14.95
CA TRP A 37 10.17 7.84 15.14
C TRP A 37 9.13 6.73 15.34
N PRO A 38 9.26 5.48 14.86
CA PRO A 38 8.25 4.44 15.06
C PRO A 38 8.02 3.99 16.50
N THR A 39 8.87 4.37 17.45
CA THR A 39 8.87 3.69 18.74
C THR A 39 7.84 4.16 19.75
N ARG A 40 7.16 5.28 19.59
CA ARG A 40 6.19 5.74 20.60
C ARG A 40 4.93 6.48 20.14
N SER A 41 4.82 6.96 18.90
CA SER A 41 3.64 7.77 18.48
C SER A 41 3.08 7.47 17.09
N ARG A 42 3.44 6.36 16.44
CA ARG A 42 3.15 6.12 15.03
C ARG A 42 2.60 4.74 14.76
N CYS A 43 1.71 4.68 13.79
CA CYS A 43 1.46 3.49 13.03
C CYS A 43 2.25 3.63 11.71
N ALA A 44 3.29 2.82 11.50
CA ALA A 44 3.94 2.73 10.20
C ALA A 44 3.13 1.77 9.32
N THR A 45 2.63 2.27 8.21
CA THR A 45 1.82 1.48 7.29
C THR A 45 2.55 1.34 5.97
N PRO A 46 2.71 0.14 5.42
CA PRO A 46 3.10 0.00 4.04
C PRO A 46 1.93 0.42 3.15
N THR A 47 2.10 1.52 2.44
CA THR A 47 1.16 2.00 1.43
C THR A 47 1.70 1.64 0.07
N THR A 48 0.85 1.23 -0.85
CA THR A 48 1.24 1.04 -2.25
C THR A 48 1.04 2.33 -3.03
N ALA A 49 1.98 2.67 -3.90
CA ALA A 49 1.78 3.75 -4.85
C ALA A 49 0.51 3.49 -5.65
N ALA A 50 -0.32 4.50 -5.83
CA ALA A 50 -1.61 4.33 -6.48
C ALA A 50 -1.49 4.00 -7.98
N CYS A 51 -0.32 4.26 -8.58
CA CYS A 51 -0.01 3.95 -9.96
C CYS A 51 1.47 3.57 -10.11
N THR A 52 1.88 2.99 -11.25
CA THR A 52 3.29 2.81 -11.63
C THR A 52 3.95 4.15 -11.97
N PRO A 53 5.26 4.31 -11.82
CA PRO A 53 5.92 5.54 -11.37
C PRO A 53 5.82 6.71 -12.35
N ALA A 54 4.91 7.62 -12.06
CA ALA A 54 5.00 9.02 -12.45
C ALA A 54 4.24 9.83 -11.40
N ARG A 55 4.74 11.00 -11.02
CA ARG A 55 4.18 11.84 -9.95
C ARG A 55 2.69 12.15 -10.15
N SER A 56 2.31 12.68 -11.32
CA SER A 56 0.93 13.13 -11.57
C SER A 56 -0.12 12.04 -11.50
N PRO A 57 0.08 10.81 -11.97
CA PRO A 57 -0.90 9.74 -11.77
C PRO A 57 -1.16 9.42 -10.31
N THR A 58 -0.10 9.30 -9.50
CA THR A 58 -0.23 9.02 -8.05
C THR A 58 -0.85 10.18 -7.30
N ALA A 59 -0.42 11.40 -7.58
CA ALA A 59 -0.99 12.61 -7.01
C ALA A 59 -2.47 12.79 -7.40
N SER A 60 -2.87 12.45 -8.61
CA SER A 60 -4.29 12.50 -9.02
C SER A 60 -5.16 11.60 -8.16
N PHE A 61 -4.71 10.39 -7.80
CA PHE A 61 -5.43 9.53 -6.85
C PHE A 61 -5.52 10.16 -5.46
N TYR A 62 -4.47 10.82 -5.01
CA TYR A 62 -4.43 11.51 -3.72
C TYR A 62 -5.37 12.73 -3.66
N TRP A 63 -5.44 13.50 -4.76
CA TRP A 63 -6.24 14.73 -4.81
C TRP A 63 -7.68 14.52 -5.26
N SER A 64 -8.00 13.41 -5.96
CA SER A 64 -9.33 13.21 -6.57
C SER A 64 -9.86 11.77 -6.55
N GLY A 65 -9.14 10.83 -5.94
CA GLY A 65 -9.56 9.43 -5.84
C GLY A 65 -9.40 8.63 -7.13
N THR A 66 -8.92 9.23 -8.21
CA THR A 66 -8.77 8.61 -9.53
C THR A 66 -7.69 9.29 -10.34
N ASN A 67 -7.09 8.57 -11.27
CA ASN A 67 -6.25 9.16 -12.32
C ASN A 67 -7.02 9.53 -13.59
N GLY A 68 -8.33 9.45 -13.56
CA GLY A 68 -9.23 9.81 -14.67
C GLY A 68 -10.51 9.00 -14.66
N PRO A 69 -11.65 9.54 -14.20
CA PRO A 69 -12.93 8.84 -14.24
C PRO A 69 -13.38 8.67 -15.69
N SER A 70 -14.15 7.62 -15.96
CA SER A 70 -14.88 7.53 -17.22
C SER A 70 -15.83 8.71 -17.33
N GLY A 71 -15.73 9.48 -18.39
CA GLY A 71 -16.52 10.67 -18.61
C GLY A 71 -16.94 10.82 -20.06
N ILE A 72 -17.78 11.80 -20.29
CA ILE A 72 -18.16 12.26 -21.64
C ILE A 72 -17.23 13.42 -21.98
N SER A 73 -16.67 13.43 -23.19
CA SER A 73 -15.89 14.55 -23.68
C SER A 73 -16.77 15.83 -23.68
N PRO A 74 -16.31 16.92 -23.05
CA PRO A 74 -17.04 18.19 -23.16
C PRO A 74 -17.06 18.75 -24.58
N ALA A 75 -16.16 18.29 -25.46
CA ALA A 75 -16.02 18.85 -26.80
C ALA A 75 -17.03 18.29 -27.79
N ASP A 76 -17.42 17.04 -27.69
CA ASP A 76 -18.23 16.36 -28.71
C ASP A 76 -19.25 15.35 -28.15
N GLY A 77 -19.38 15.23 -26.84
CA GLY A 77 -20.30 14.29 -26.21
C GLY A 77 -19.88 12.83 -26.30
N SER A 78 -18.71 12.52 -26.87
CA SER A 78 -18.20 11.16 -26.95
C SER A 78 -17.78 10.65 -25.57
N ALA A 79 -17.90 9.33 -25.35
CA ALA A 79 -17.33 8.70 -24.17
C ALA A 79 -15.81 8.73 -24.28
N VAL A 80 -15.19 9.74 -23.70
CA VAL A 80 -13.74 9.88 -23.62
C VAL A 80 -13.31 9.76 -22.18
N ARG A 81 -12.32 8.96 -22.00
CA ARG A 81 -11.58 8.88 -20.76
C ARG A 81 -10.19 9.45 -20.99
N VAL A 82 -9.89 10.51 -20.28
CA VAL A 82 -8.56 11.10 -20.24
C VAL A 82 -7.95 10.71 -18.91
N ALA A 83 -6.91 9.89 -18.93
CA ALA A 83 -6.21 9.48 -17.72
C ALA A 83 -4.94 10.30 -17.52
N ALA A 84 -4.63 10.66 -16.28
CA ALA A 84 -3.32 11.15 -15.91
C ALA A 84 -2.33 9.97 -15.90
N LEU A 85 -1.42 9.93 -16.84
CA LEU A 85 -0.43 8.85 -17.02
C LEU A 85 1.02 9.33 -16.92
N ASN A 86 1.23 10.63 -16.97
CA ASN A 86 2.54 11.29 -16.87
C ASN A 86 2.37 12.68 -16.22
N ASN A 87 3.46 13.40 -16.05
CA ASN A 87 3.49 14.74 -15.43
C ASN A 87 3.05 15.84 -16.42
N GLU A 88 1.90 15.69 -17.07
CA GLU A 88 1.52 16.53 -18.20
C GLU A 88 0.99 17.91 -17.81
N PHE A 89 0.17 18.01 -16.79
CA PHE A 89 -0.48 19.27 -16.41
C PHE A 89 -0.05 19.77 -15.03
N ASN A 90 1.09 19.31 -14.55
CA ASN A 90 1.60 19.81 -13.29
C ASN A 90 1.97 21.30 -13.39
N GLY A 91 1.80 22.04 -12.31
CA GLY A 91 2.10 23.47 -12.23
C GLY A 91 3.58 23.81 -12.06
N GLY A 92 4.51 23.04 -12.66
CA GLY A 92 5.96 23.17 -12.39
C GLY A 92 6.58 24.49 -12.79
N ASN A 93 6.20 25.02 -13.96
CA ASN A 93 6.78 26.27 -14.51
C ASN A 93 5.72 27.28 -14.92
N ASP A 94 4.52 26.82 -15.18
CA ASP A 94 3.37 27.62 -15.58
C ASP A 94 2.11 26.84 -15.26
N ILE A 95 1.13 27.52 -14.73
CA ILE A 95 -0.17 26.92 -14.44
C ILE A 95 -0.87 26.47 -15.74
N GLY A 96 -0.59 27.14 -16.82
CA GLY A 96 -1.26 26.94 -18.12
C GLY A 96 -2.68 27.48 -18.18
N PRO A 97 -3.28 27.57 -19.39
CA PRO A 97 -4.61 28.12 -19.56
C PRO A 97 -5.71 27.16 -19.10
N SER A 98 -6.86 27.71 -18.74
CA SER A 98 -8.06 26.93 -18.35
C SER A 98 -8.66 26.09 -19.49
N THR A 99 -8.27 26.33 -20.73
CA THR A 99 -8.62 25.51 -21.90
C THR A 99 -7.87 24.17 -21.94
N SER A 100 -6.86 24.01 -21.10
CA SER A 100 -6.01 22.82 -21.01
C SER A 100 -6.01 22.27 -19.59
N GLY A 101 -5.89 20.97 -19.42
CA GLY A 101 -5.86 20.30 -18.10
C GLY A 101 -6.99 19.29 -17.89
N TRP A 102 -6.98 18.72 -16.70
CA TRP A 102 -7.94 17.71 -16.27
C TRP A 102 -9.33 18.32 -16.04
N THR A 103 -10.39 17.51 -16.21
CA THR A 103 -11.77 18.02 -16.22
C THR A 103 -12.63 17.51 -15.06
N TRP A 104 -12.15 16.55 -14.28
CA TRP A 104 -12.94 16.00 -13.17
C TRP A 104 -12.75 16.78 -11.87
N THR A 105 -13.57 16.49 -10.87
CA THR A 105 -13.64 17.19 -9.58
C THR A 105 -12.54 16.70 -8.64
N THR A 106 -11.91 17.60 -7.88
CA THR A 106 -10.97 17.25 -6.81
C THR A 106 -11.69 17.07 -5.47
N TYR A 107 -11.05 16.43 -4.51
CA TYR A 107 -11.62 16.29 -3.18
C TYR A 107 -11.69 17.62 -2.41
N ALA A 108 -10.79 18.56 -2.70
CA ALA A 108 -10.87 19.91 -2.16
C ALA A 108 -12.16 20.66 -2.59
N ASP A 109 -12.61 20.46 -3.83
CA ASP A 109 -13.89 20.99 -4.30
C ASP A 109 -15.07 20.43 -3.49
N ARG A 110 -15.01 19.12 -3.17
CA ARG A 110 -16.06 18.46 -2.38
C ARG A 110 -16.08 18.96 -0.94
N LEU A 111 -14.91 19.13 -0.33
CA LEU A 111 -14.80 19.73 1.01
C LEU A 111 -15.34 21.17 1.00
N GLN A 112 -15.00 21.94 -0.04
CA GLN A 112 -15.51 23.31 -0.20
C GLN A 112 -17.03 23.34 -0.31
N ALA A 113 -17.61 22.46 -1.12
CA ALA A 113 -19.06 22.36 -1.28
C ALA A 113 -19.78 21.90 0.00
N ALA A 114 -19.11 21.08 0.81
CA ALA A 114 -19.65 20.59 2.08
C ALA A 114 -19.42 21.56 3.27
N GLY A 115 -18.76 22.70 3.05
CA GLY A 115 -18.45 23.65 4.11
C GLY A 115 -17.41 23.17 5.12
N VAL A 116 -16.62 22.15 4.78
CA VAL A 116 -15.50 21.69 5.60
C VAL A 116 -14.30 22.60 5.35
N GLY A 117 -13.75 23.20 6.41
CA GLY A 117 -12.59 24.08 6.31
C GLY A 117 -11.34 23.32 5.86
N TRP A 118 -10.66 23.85 4.84
CA TRP A 118 -9.44 23.25 4.30
C TRP A 118 -8.48 24.33 3.77
N LYS A 119 -7.18 23.98 3.64
CA LYS A 119 -6.14 24.86 3.10
C LYS A 119 -4.95 24.05 2.62
N VAL A 120 -4.27 24.53 1.59
CA VAL A 120 -2.96 24.03 1.16
C VAL A 120 -1.89 24.98 1.66
N TYR A 121 -0.94 24.48 2.42
CA TYR A 121 0.25 25.19 2.86
C TYR A 121 1.37 24.91 1.88
N GLN A 122 1.73 25.91 1.09
CA GLN A 122 2.73 25.81 0.03
C GLN A 122 3.44 27.13 -0.23
N SER A 123 4.70 27.05 -0.67
CA SER A 123 5.42 28.17 -1.25
C SER A 123 5.43 28.03 -2.77
N LEU A 124 4.91 29.02 -3.49
CA LEU A 124 4.90 28.99 -4.97
C LEU A 124 6.28 29.27 -5.58
N VAL A 125 7.22 29.69 -4.78
CA VAL A 125 8.63 29.87 -5.21
C VAL A 125 9.31 28.52 -5.38
N ASP A 126 8.92 27.54 -4.57
CA ASP A 126 9.55 26.23 -4.55
C ASP A 126 8.57 25.16 -4.01
N ASN A 127 7.60 24.76 -4.80
CA ASN A 127 6.74 23.62 -4.49
C ASN A 127 6.93 22.42 -5.43
N PHE A 128 7.91 22.51 -6.32
CA PHE A 128 8.24 21.48 -7.30
C PHE A 128 7.09 21.04 -8.21
N GLY A 129 6.01 21.82 -8.32
CA GLY A 129 4.79 21.44 -9.05
C GLY A 129 3.97 20.34 -8.37
N CYS A 130 4.12 20.14 -7.06
CA CYS A 130 3.46 19.06 -6.33
C CYS A 130 1.98 19.33 -6.00
N ASN A 131 1.46 20.51 -6.32
CA ASN A 131 0.03 20.81 -6.22
C ASN A 131 -0.69 20.44 -7.52
N GLU A 132 -1.11 19.19 -7.64
CA GLU A 132 -1.78 18.69 -8.84
C GLU A 132 -3.16 19.32 -9.10
N MET A 133 -3.76 20.00 -8.14
CA MET A 133 -5.00 20.75 -8.39
C MET A 133 -4.81 21.81 -9.47
N MET A 134 -3.58 22.33 -9.62
CA MET A 134 -3.24 23.26 -10.71
C MET A 134 -3.28 22.62 -12.10
N GLY A 135 -3.35 21.32 -12.20
CA GLY A 135 -3.59 20.58 -13.43
C GLY A 135 -5.04 20.56 -13.91
N PHE A 136 -6.00 21.00 -13.09
CA PHE A 136 -7.43 20.95 -13.39
C PHE A 136 -7.95 22.26 -14.01
N ARG A 137 -8.75 22.15 -15.07
CA ARG A 137 -9.27 23.31 -15.83
C ARG A 137 -10.04 24.30 -14.97
N HIS A 138 -10.90 23.82 -14.09
CA HIS A 138 -11.71 24.71 -13.24
C HIS A 138 -10.87 25.46 -12.20
N TRP A 139 -9.78 24.85 -11.70
CA TRP A 139 -8.81 25.54 -10.85
C TRP A 139 -8.05 26.62 -11.62
N ARG A 140 -7.62 26.32 -12.86
CA ARG A 140 -7.00 27.30 -13.75
C ARG A 140 -7.93 28.44 -14.09
N ALA A 141 -9.22 28.13 -14.35
CA ALA A 141 -10.23 29.14 -14.59
C ALA A 141 -10.45 30.05 -13.36
N ALA A 142 -10.43 29.49 -12.15
CA ALA A 142 -10.52 30.28 -10.93
C ALA A 142 -9.32 31.24 -10.79
N ILE A 143 -8.12 30.82 -11.15
CA ILE A 143 -6.93 31.67 -11.16
C ILE A 143 -7.04 32.76 -12.23
N GLU A 144 -7.50 32.44 -13.45
CA GLU A 144 -7.70 33.42 -14.53
C GLU A 144 -8.72 34.50 -14.16
N GLN A 145 -9.70 34.19 -13.34
CA GLN A 145 -10.71 35.14 -12.85
C GLN A 145 -10.17 36.08 -11.76
N MET A 146 -9.05 35.74 -11.10
CA MET A 146 -8.43 36.65 -10.15
C MET A 146 -7.93 37.92 -10.84
N PRO A 147 -8.00 39.09 -10.17
CA PRO A 147 -7.34 40.30 -10.66
C PRO A 147 -5.83 40.02 -10.89
N ALA A 148 -5.27 40.57 -11.95
CA ALA A 148 -3.86 40.30 -12.32
C ALA A 148 -2.88 40.53 -11.16
N ALA A 149 -3.12 41.54 -10.33
CA ALA A 149 -2.29 41.83 -9.15
C ALA A 149 -2.42 40.81 -7.99
N ARG A 150 -3.39 39.90 -8.08
CA ARG A 150 -3.65 38.86 -7.06
C ARG A 150 -3.44 37.44 -7.59
N ARG A 151 -3.10 37.28 -8.87
CA ARG A 151 -2.83 35.96 -9.45
C ARG A 151 -1.55 35.37 -8.88
N PRO A 152 -1.57 34.10 -8.48
CA PRO A 152 -0.35 33.41 -8.10
C PRO A 152 0.62 33.33 -9.29
N VAL A 153 1.90 33.46 -9.00
CA VAL A 153 2.98 33.28 -9.98
C VAL A 153 3.75 32.03 -9.57
N TYR A 154 3.69 31.03 -10.43
CA TYR A 154 4.51 29.84 -10.28
C TYR A 154 5.89 30.09 -10.87
N VAL A 155 6.90 29.84 -10.09
CA VAL A 155 8.30 29.91 -10.51
C VAL A 155 8.83 28.48 -10.56
N SER A 156 9.59 28.15 -11.60
CA SER A 156 10.30 26.86 -11.62
C SER A 156 11.21 26.74 -10.41
N THR A 157 11.47 25.53 -9.99
CA THR A 157 12.26 25.15 -8.82
C THR A 157 13.41 26.14 -8.55
N VAL A 158 13.23 26.96 -7.55
CA VAL A 158 14.26 27.88 -7.03
C VAL A 158 14.63 27.39 -5.62
N ASP A 159 15.90 27.45 -5.30
CA ASP A 159 16.31 27.14 -3.93
C ASP A 159 15.67 28.13 -2.94
N ILE A 160 14.77 27.63 -2.11
CA ILE A 160 14.07 28.40 -1.07
C ILE A 160 15.04 29.08 -0.08
N ASN A 161 16.29 28.64 -0.02
CA ASN A 161 17.33 29.26 0.78
C ASN A 161 17.88 30.54 0.15
N GLN A 162 17.57 30.79 -1.12
CA GLN A 162 17.91 32.06 -1.80
C GLN A 162 16.74 33.03 -1.65
N ALA A 163 17.03 34.33 -1.77
CA ALA A 163 16.04 35.37 -1.53
C ALA A 163 14.81 35.23 -2.41
N VAL A 164 13.66 35.11 -1.78
CA VAL A 164 12.35 34.88 -2.38
C VAL A 164 11.74 36.21 -2.86
N THR A 165 12.32 36.83 -3.87
CA THR A 165 11.81 38.12 -4.40
C THR A 165 10.89 37.97 -5.60
N ALA A 166 10.78 36.77 -6.17
CA ALA A 166 10.04 36.49 -7.40
C ALA A 166 8.65 35.89 -7.18
N ALA A 167 8.27 35.58 -5.94
CA ALA A 167 6.92 35.10 -5.66
C ALA A 167 5.91 36.19 -5.91
N GLY A 168 4.82 35.85 -6.60
CA GLY A 168 3.66 36.71 -6.74
C GLY A 168 3.03 37.06 -5.40
N PRO A 169 1.86 37.68 -5.38
CA PRO A 169 1.22 38.13 -4.16
C PRO A 169 1.03 36.96 -3.19
N PHE A 170 1.31 37.20 -1.91
CA PHE A 170 0.97 36.25 -0.86
C PHE A 170 -0.53 36.13 -0.71
N TYR A 171 -1.00 34.95 -0.41
CA TYR A 171 -2.39 34.72 -0.11
C TYR A 171 -2.80 35.49 1.16
N ASP A 172 -3.84 36.30 1.02
CA ASP A 172 -4.47 37.05 2.10
C ASP A 172 -5.95 36.63 2.18
N PRO A 173 -6.38 35.89 3.22
CA PRO A 173 -7.75 35.42 3.33
C PRO A 173 -8.78 36.55 3.35
N ALA A 174 -8.43 37.73 3.85
CA ALA A 174 -9.35 38.88 3.90
C ALA A 174 -9.66 39.45 2.50
N ILE A 175 -8.78 39.23 1.54
CA ILE A 175 -8.93 39.71 0.15
C ILE A 175 -9.28 38.55 -0.79
N ASP A 176 -8.50 37.48 -0.75
CA ASP A 176 -8.53 36.46 -1.78
C ASP A 176 -9.70 35.50 -1.67
N ASP A 177 -10.20 35.20 -0.46
CA ASP A 177 -11.36 34.34 -0.27
C ASP A 177 -12.65 34.99 -0.81
N ALA A 178 -12.72 36.32 -0.81
CA ALA A 178 -13.82 37.06 -1.43
C ALA A 178 -13.76 37.03 -2.96
N LEU A 179 -12.55 36.88 -3.54
CA LEU A 179 -12.34 36.80 -4.98
C LEU A 179 -12.53 35.38 -5.50
N SER A 180 -12.03 34.37 -4.76
CA SER A 180 -12.24 32.96 -5.06
C SER A 180 -12.16 32.11 -3.79
N PRO A 181 -13.17 31.30 -3.48
CA PRO A 181 -13.14 30.39 -2.33
C PRO A 181 -12.08 29.28 -2.48
N LEU A 182 -11.46 29.15 -3.65
CA LEU A 182 -10.37 28.20 -3.93
C LEU A 182 -8.98 28.83 -3.75
N ALA A 183 -8.89 30.13 -3.49
CA ALA A 183 -7.61 30.85 -3.38
C ALA A 183 -6.65 30.26 -2.34
N LYS A 184 -7.17 29.75 -1.24
CA LYS A 184 -6.43 29.04 -0.20
C LYS A 184 -5.79 27.71 -0.67
N GLY A 185 -6.14 27.22 -1.86
CA GLY A 185 -5.59 26.01 -2.47
C GLY A 185 -4.56 26.29 -3.55
N PHE A 186 -4.68 27.42 -4.26
CA PHE A 186 -3.74 27.76 -5.32
C PHE A 186 -2.82 28.94 -4.98
N GLY A 187 -3.09 29.66 -3.90
CA GLY A 187 -2.32 30.83 -3.50
C GLY A 187 -0.96 30.50 -2.87
N ASN A 188 -0.10 31.51 -2.77
CA ASN A 188 1.17 31.41 -2.04
C ASN A 188 0.91 31.58 -0.54
N THR A 189 0.57 30.47 0.12
CA THR A 189 0.14 30.44 1.53
C THR A 189 1.30 30.36 2.53
N MET A 190 2.49 29.99 2.08
CA MET A 190 3.73 29.99 2.88
C MET A 190 4.84 30.69 2.11
N PRO A 191 4.91 32.01 2.16
CA PRO A 191 5.83 32.78 1.34
C PRO A 191 7.29 32.41 1.50
N GLN A 192 7.70 31.99 2.68
CA GLN A 192 9.08 31.54 2.96
C GLN A 192 9.26 30.02 2.95
N GLY A 193 8.15 29.25 2.86
CA GLY A 193 8.17 27.79 2.75
C GLY A 193 8.53 27.02 4.02
N PHE A 194 8.77 27.71 5.16
CA PHE A 194 9.24 27.10 6.40
C PHE A 194 8.19 27.07 7.53
N LEU A 195 6.92 26.89 7.16
CA LEU A 195 5.81 26.66 8.08
C LEU A 195 5.39 27.88 8.92
N GLU A 196 5.80 29.10 8.54
CA GLU A 196 5.43 30.32 9.28
C GLU A 196 3.91 30.46 9.42
N THR A 197 3.17 30.49 8.32
CA THR A 197 1.71 30.63 8.33
C THR A 197 1.02 29.43 9.00
N PHE A 198 1.58 28.22 8.84
CA PHE A 198 1.07 27.02 9.50
C PHE A 198 1.20 27.11 11.03
N ARG A 199 2.34 27.64 11.53
CA ARG A 199 2.54 27.89 12.96
C ARG A 199 1.59 28.96 13.49
N ASP A 200 1.40 30.03 12.73
CA ASP A 200 0.48 31.12 13.09
C ASP A 200 -0.96 30.60 13.18
N ASP A 201 -1.43 29.82 12.21
CA ASP A 201 -2.77 29.24 12.24
C ASP A 201 -2.97 28.30 13.45
N ILE A 202 -1.94 27.55 13.83
CA ILE A 202 -1.98 26.68 15.03
C ILE A 202 -2.05 27.52 16.32
N GLN A 203 -1.23 28.56 16.42
CA GLN A 203 -1.17 29.40 17.62
C GLN A 203 -2.45 30.21 17.81
N ASN A 204 -3.03 30.69 16.72
CA ASN A 204 -4.24 31.50 16.72
C ASN A 204 -5.54 30.66 16.77
N GLY A 205 -5.44 29.32 16.69
CA GLY A 205 -6.60 28.42 16.68
C GLY A 205 -7.41 28.49 15.38
N THR A 206 -6.80 28.93 14.29
CA THR A 206 -7.41 29.07 12.95
C THR A 206 -7.01 27.94 11.98
N LEU A 207 -6.30 26.92 12.49
CA LEU A 207 -5.93 25.75 11.67
C LEU A 207 -7.18 25.08 11.08
N PRO A 208 -7.29 24.93 9.74
CA PRO A 208 -8.47 24.31 9.12
C PRO A 208 -8.59 22.83 9.47
N SER A 209 -9.79 22.29 9.32
CA SER A 209 -10.08 20.88 9.58
C SER A 209 -9.25 19.91 8.71
N VAL A 210 -8.91 20.33 7.49
CA VAL A 210 -8.04 19.59 6.56
C VAL A 210 -6.93 20.51 6.08
N SER A 211 -5.70 20.13 6.33
CA SER A 211 -4.51 20.90 5.98
C SER A 211 -3.58 20.02 5.14
N TRP A 212 -3.31 20.43 3.91
CA TRP A 212 -2.27 19.81 3.08
C TRP A 212 -1.00 20.66 3.17
N ILE A 213 0.12 20.01 3.42
CA ILE A 213 1.43 20.67 3.48
C ILE A 213 2.27 20.13 2.33
N ILE A 214 2.68 21.01 1.42
CA ILE A 214 3.60 20.70 0.33
C ILE A 214 4.97 21.28 0.72
N PRO A 215 5.96 20.43 1.02
CA PRO A 215 7.29 20.93 1.38
C PRO A 215 7.98 21.56 0.17
N PRO A 216 8.91 22.51 0.41
CA PRO A 216 9.82 22.98 -0.64
C PRO A 216 10.64 21.82 -1.22
N SER A 217 11.05 21.91 -2.48
CA SER A 217 11.74 20.82 -3.19
C SER A 217 12.99 20.31 -2.46
N TYR A 218 13.77 21.21 -1.82
CA TYR A 218 14.93 20.83 -1.02
C TYR A 218 14.62 20.05 0.27
N TYR A 219 13.35 19.98 0.67
CA TYR A 219 12.88 19.29 1.89
C TYR A 219 11.80 18.26 1.61
N SER A 220 11.60 17.91 0.33
CA SER A 220 10.55 16.99 -0.13
C SER A 220 10.97 15.52 -0.11
N GLU A 221 12.25 15.23 0.03
CA GLU A 221 12.88 13.92 -0.17
C GLU A 221 12.90 13.43 -1.63
N HIS A 222 12.49 14.25 -2.60
CA HIS A 222 12.72 13.92 -4.00
C HIS A 222 14.23 13.69 -4.25
N PRO A 223 14.63 12.67 -5.04
CA PRO A 223 16.04 12.29 -5.23
C PRO A 223 17.00 13.42 -5.68
N GLY A 224 16.48 14.49 -6.18
CA GLY A 224 17.18 15.74 -6.46
C GLY A 224 16.18 16.90 -6.54
N PRO A 225 16.37 17.97 -5.77
CA PRO A 225 17.56 18.38 -5.02
C PRO A 225 17.58 17.96 -3.54
N SER A 226 16.62 17.20 -3.04
CA SER A 226 16.46 16.91 -1.62
C SER A 226 17.20 15.63 -1.15
N SER A 227 17.13 15.38 0.14
CA SER A 227 17.61 14.15 0.76
C SER A 227 16.69 13.72 1.92
N PRO A 228 16.71 12.44 2.33
CA PRO A 228 15.93 11.97 3.47
C PRO A 228 16.24 12.69 4.79
N THR A 229 17.44 13.27 4.92
CA THR A 229 17.80 14.05 6.11
C THR A 229 17.10 15.40 6.15
N GLN A 230 16.97 16.05 5.00
CA GLN A 230 16.28 17.32 4.86
C GLN A 230 14.78 17.18 5.06
N GLY A 231 14.15 16.19 4.41
CA GLY A 231 12.73 15.90 4.63
C GLY A 231 12.44 15.47 6.06
N GLY A 232 13.31 14.67 6.67
CA GLY A 232 13.21 14.29 8.08
C GLY A 232 13.26 15.48 9.04
N TRP A 233 14.09 16.49 8.74
CA TRP A 233 14.08 17.76 9.48
C TRP A 233 12.75 18.49 9.29
N TYR A 234 12.25 18.61 8.06
CA TYR A 234 11.00 19.31 7.79
C TYR A 234 9.80 18.67 8.52
N ILE A 235 9.72 17.34 8.54
CA ILE A 235 8.72 16.61 9.31
C ILE A 235 8.83 16.89 10.81
N GLN A 236 10.05 17.03 11.36
CA GLN A 236 10.24 17.44 12.77
C GLN A 236 9.62 18.81 13.03
N GLU A 237 9.83 19.78 12.12
CA GLU A 237 9.29 21.14 12.26
C GLU A 237 7.76 21.16 12.19
N VAL A 238 7.16 20.34 11.31
CA VAL A 238 5.68 20.17 11.26
C VAL A 238 5.17 19.62 12.58
N LEU A 239 5.82 18.59 13.12
CA LEU A 239 5.41 17.98 14.39
C LEU A 239 5.60 18.94 15.57
N ASP A 240 6.70 19.70 15.58
CA ASP A 240 6.95 20.70 16.60
C ASP A 240 5.90 21.81 16.58
N ALA A 241 5.52 22.28 15.40
CA ALA A 241 4.45 23.25 15.25
C ALA A 241 3.13 22.76 15.85
N LEU A 242 2.71 21.53 15.50
CA LEU A 242 1.47 20.93 16.01
C LEU A 242 1.51 20.72 17.53
N THR A 243 2.64 20.24 18.05
CA THR A 243 2.78 19.89 19.46
C THR A 243 3.04 21.09 20.38
N ALA A 244 3.41 22.25 19.80
CA ALA A 244 3.51 23.51 20.53
C ALA A 244 2.15 24.00 21.06
N ASN A 245 1.04 23.57 20.48
CA ASN A 245 -0.31 23.84 20.98
C ASN A 245 -1.01 22.52 21.37
N PRO A 246 -1.06 22.17 22.68
CA PRO A 246 -1.68 20.92 23.14
C PRO A 246 -3.14 20.75 22.76
N ASP A 247 -3.92 21.84 22.69
CA ASP A 247 -5.32 21.80 22.32
C ASP A 247 -5.52 21.44 20.83
N VAL A 248 -4.62 21.87 19.98
CA VAL A 248 -4.59 21.48 18.56
C VAL A 248 -4.09 20.05 18.45
N TRP A 249 -2.94 19.73 19.07
CA TRP A 249 -2.35 18.40 19.03
C TRP A 249 -3.32 17.30 19.47
N SER A 250 -4.04 17.54 20.58
CA SER A 250 -5.00 16.57 21.12
C SER A 250 -6.10 16.15 20.15
N LYS A 251 -6.31 16.88 19.05
CA LYS A 251 -7.36 16.65 18.04
C LYS A 251 -6.80 16.38 16.65
N THR A 252 -5.48 16.24 16.51
CA THR A 252 -4.80 16.18 15.22
C THR A 252 -4.42 14.76 14.84
N VAL A 253 -4.60 14.44 13.57
CA VAL A 253 -3.99 13.31 12.87
C VAL A 253 -3.05 13.87 11.82
N LEU A 254 -1.75 13.63 11.96
CA LEU A 254 -0.74 13.92 10.95
C LEU A 254 -0.49 12.65 10.14
N ILE A 255 -0.74 12.74 8.84
CA ILE A 255 -0.41 11.69 7.87
C ILE A 255 0.77 12.20 7.05
N VAL A 256 1.90 11.48 7.12
CA VAL A 256 3.05 11.71 6.24
C VAL A 256 3.03 10.65 5.17
N ASN A 257 2.88 11.06 3.93
CA ASN A 257 2.63 10.22 2.79
C ASN A 257 3.61 10.54 1.66
N TYR A 258 4.23 9.51 1.09
CA TYR A 258 5.10 9.66 -0.08
C TYR A 258 4.26 9.46 -1.34
N ASP A 259 4.49 10.27 -2.37
CA ASP A 259 3.76 10.24 -3.62
C ASP A 259 4.18 9.07 -4.52
N GLU A 260 5.46 8.75 -4.56
CA GLU A 260 6.00 7.69 -5.42
C GLU A 260 7.13 6.93 -4.73
N ASN A 261 7.55 5.81 -5.30
CA ASN A 261 8.69 5.03 -4.83
C ASN A 261 10.02 5.68 -5.27
N ASP A 262 11.09 5.30 -4.57
CA ASP A 262 12.45 5.81 -4.74
C ASP A 262 13.27 5.14 -5.87
N GLY A 263 12.66 4.22 -6.64
CA GLY A 263 13.34 3.42 -7.65
C GLY A 263 13.94 2.12 -7.14
N PHE A 264 13.85 1.81 -5.84
CA PHE A 264 14.21 0.49 -5.30
C PHE A 264 13.05 -0.50 -5.43
N PHE A 265 13.40 -1.76 -5.70
CA PHE A 265 12.40 -2.82 -5.80
C PHE A 265 11.96 -3.30 -4.42
N ASP A 266 10.65 -3.46 -4.25
CA ASP A 266 10.07 -4.11 -3.09
C ASP A 266 10.10 -5.64 -3.24
N HIS A 267 10.17 -6.35 -2.12
CA HIS A 267 10.07 -7.81 -2.09
C HIS A 267 8.61 -8.30 -2.15
N LEU A 268 7.62 -7.43 -1.93
CA LEU A 268 6.20 -7.74 -2.08
C LEU A 268 5.73 -7.32 -3.47
N PRO A 269 5.07 -8.21 -4.22
CA PRO A 269 4.43 -7.81 -5.46
C PRO A 269 3.28 -6.84 -5.15
N PRO A 270 3.14 -5.76 -5.94
CA PRO A 270 2.03 -4.83 -5.75
C PRO A 270 0.68 -5.52 -5.97
N PRO A 271 -0.33 -5.24 -5.15
CA PRO A 271 -1.66 -5.84 -5.27
C PRO A 271 -2.47 -5.20 -6.42
N SER A 272 -1.93 -5.23 -7.62
CA SER A 272 -2.58 -4.70 -8.82
C SER A 272 -3.73 -5.59 -9.27
N ALA A 273 -4.62 -5.04 -10.09
CA ALA A 273 -5.59 -5.81 -10.85
C ALA A 273 -4.92 -6.89 -11.72
N PRO A 274 -5.62 -7.99 -12.09
CA PRO A 274 -5.07 -9.00 -12.98
C PRO A 274 -4.58 -8.40 -14.31
N SER A 275 -3.40 -8.80 -14.78
CA SER A 275 -2.90 -8.40 -16.09
C SER A 275 -3.62 -9.16 -17.20
N HIS A 276 -3.52 -8.69 -18.44
CA HIS A 276 -3.98 -9.45 -19.62
C HIS A 276 -2.85 -10.31 -20.17
N ASN A 277 -3.20 -11.51 -20.59
CA ASN A 277 -2.35 -12.37 -21.41
C ASN A 277 -2.25 -11.80 -22.83
N PRO A 278 -1.28 -12.24 -23.66
CA PRO A 278 -1.17 -11.80 -25.05
C PRO A 278 -2.41 -12.07 -25.92
N ASP A 279 -3.24 -13.04 -25.54
CA ASP A 279 -4.50 -13.39 -26.21
C ASP A 279 -5.70 -12.53 -25.74
N GLY A 280 -5.48 -11.57 -24.86
CA GLY A 280 -6.50 -10.67 -24.29
C GLY A 280 -7.27 -11.25 -23.10
N THR A 281 -7.06 -12.50 -22.72
CA THR A 281 -7.67 -13.08 -21.52
C THR A 281 -7.00 -12.56 -20.26
N LEU A 282 -7.71 -12.56 -19.11
CA LEU A 282 -7.12 -12.18 -17.84
C LEU A 282 -6.14 -13.24 -17.33
N ALA A 283 -4.96 -12.81 -16.92
CA ALA A 283 -4.04 -13.62 -16.13
C ALA A 283 -4.51 -13.65 -14.67
N GLY A 284 -5.52 -14.47 -14.39
CA GLY A 284 -6.18 -14.57 -13.10
C GLY A 284 -7.69 -14.36 -13.19
N GLY A 285 -8.24 -13.63 -12.22
CA GLY A 285 -9.67 -13.35 -12.17
C GLY A 285 -10.08 -12.41 -11.04
N SER A 286 -11.35 -12.06 -11.00
CA SER A 286 -11.91 -11.19 -9.98
C SER A 286 -13.33 -11.62 -9.63
N THR A 287 -13.73 -11.45 -8.36
CA THR A 287 -15.13 -11.55 -7.94
C THR A 287 -15.91 -10.26 -8.15
N LEU A 288 -15.20 -9.15 -8.45
CA LEU A 288 -15.80 -7.91 -8.92
C LEU A 288 -16.18 -8.05 -10.39
N ALA A 289 -17.25 -7.38 -10.80
CA ALA A 289 -17.68 -7.36 -12.20
C ALA A 289 -16.67 -6.59 -13.09
N ASP A 290 -16.63 -6.93 -14.38
CA ASP A 290 -15.71 -6.30 -15.34
C ASP A 290 -15.87 -4.77 -15.38
N ALA A 291 -17.10 -4.26 -15.28
CA ALA A 291 -17.38 -2.83 -15.24
C ALA A 291 -16.80 -2.14 -13.99
N GLU A 292 -16.72 -2.87 -12.86
CA GLU A 292 -16.13 -2.38 -11.61
C GLU A 292 -14.59 -2.41 -11.65
N MET A 293 -14.03 -3.32 -12.45
CA MET A 293 -12.59 -3.46 -12.68
C MET A 293 -12.08 -2.52 -13.79
N ALA A 294 -12.92 -2.16 -14.75
CA ALA A 294 -12.54 -1.34 -15.90
C ALA A 294 -11.79 -0.03 -15.57
N PRO A 295 -12.11 0.68 -14.45
CA PRO A 295 -11.36 1.85 -14.03
C PRO A 295 -9.88 1.61 -13.73
N GLU A 296 -9.47 0.39 -13.49
CA GLU A 296 -8.09 0.05 -13.13
C GLU A 296 -7.20 -0.25 -14.35
N TYR A 297 -7.74 -0.22 -15.57
CA TYR A 297 -7.00 -0.57 -16.77
C TYR A 297 -6.79 0.60 -17.73
N HIS A 298 -5.63 0.62 -18.38
CA HIS A 298 -5.29 1.59 -19.41
C HIS A 298 -6.01 1.29 -20.73
N ASN A 299 -7.28 1.67 -20.81
CA ASN A 299 -8.18 1.43 -21.95
C ASN A 299 -8.60 2.73 -22.63
N TYR A 300 -7.78 3.79 -22.55
CA TYR A 300 -8.17 5.11 -23.06
C TYR A 300 -7.33 5.58 -24.20
N THR A 301 -7.96 6.34 -25.10
CA THR A 301 -7.21 7.10 -26.10
C THR A 301 -6.43 8.19 -25.38
N PRO A 302 -5.11 8.28 -25.58
CA PRO A 302 -4.30 9.33 -24.98
C PRO A 302 -4.83 10.70 -25.37
N ALA A 303 -4.93 11.59 -24.38
CA ALA A 303 -5.36 12.96 -24.64
C ALA A 303 -4.31 13.77 -25.43
N THR A 304 -3.06 13.34 -25.40
CA THR A 304 -1.94 14.06 -26.02
C THR A 304 -0.94 13.08 -26.61
N ALA A 305 -0.05 13.61 -27.48
CA ALA A 305 1.03 12.83 -28.11
C ALA A 305 2.06 12.28 -27.10
N ASN A 306 2.06 12.76 -25.86
CA ASN A 306 3.04 12.39 -24.84
C ASN A 306 2.55 11.25 -23.92
N GLN A 307 1.29 10.84 -24.05
CA GLN A 307 0.76 9.75 -23.23
C GLN A 307 1.10 8.39 -23.86
N PRO A 308 1.34 7.33 -23.04
CA PRO A 308 1.57 6.00 -23.57
C PRO A 308 0.38 5.50 -24.39
N ALA A 309 0.65 4.68 -25.39
CA ALA A 309 -0.40 4.02 -26.16
C ALA A 309 -1.24 3.12 -25.25
N ILE A 310 -2.52 2.94 -25.60
CA ILE A 310 -3.43 2.00 -24.95
C ILE A 310 -2.84 0.60 -25.02
N ASP A 311 -2.71 -0.07 -23.88
CA ASP A 311 -2.14 -1.41 -23.82
C ASP A 311 -2.90 -2.36 -22.86
N GLY A 312 -3.99 -1.89 -22.23
CA GLY A 312 -4.80 -2.71 -21.33
C GLY A 312 -4.12 -3.11 -20.02
N ARG A 313 -2.92 -2.55 -19.73
CA ARG A 313 -2.24 -2.84 -18.47
C ARG A 313 -2.99 -2.23 -17.28
N PRO A 314 -2.93 -2.87 -16.10
CA PRO A 314 -3.46 -2.24 -14.89
C PRO A 314 -2.63 -1.01 -14.53
N TYR A 315 -3.31 0.05 -14.07
CA TYR A 315 -2.64 1.26 -13.57
C TYR A 315 -1.83 1.00 -12.29
N GLY A 316 -2.34 0.15 -11.44
CA GLY A 316 -1.76 -0.13 -10.14
C GLY A 316 -2.70 -0.92 -9.25
N PRO A 317 -2.51 -0.89 -7.91
CA PRO A 317 -1.41 -0.23 -7.18
C PRO A 317 -0.01 -0.68 -7.58
N GLY A 318 0.94 0.24 -7.48
CA GLY A 318 2.35 0.03 -7.76
C GLY A 318 3.16 -0.45 -6.53
N PRO A 319 4.51 -0.32 -6.56
CA PRO A 319 5.38 -0.63 -5.43
C PRO A 319 4.97 0.11 -4.15
N ARG A 320 5.34 -0.43 -2.99
CA ARG A 320 5.03 0.23 -1.71
C ARG A 320 5.85 1.50 -1.53
N VAL A 321 5.19 2.50 -0.93
CA VAL A 321 5.80 3.75 -0.47
C VAL A 321 5.61 3.88 1.05
N PRO A 322 6.50 4.59 1.76
CA PRO A 322 6.33 4.82 3.19
C PRO A 322 5.09 5.67 3.50
N MET A 323 4.42 5.34 4.61
CA MET A 323 3.41 6.19 5.22
C MET A 323 3.54 6.14 6.74
N TRP A 324 3.37 7.29 7.40
CA TRP A 324 3.24 7.37 8.86
C TRP A 324 1.93 8.05 9.22
N VAL A 325 1.22 7.44 10.17
CA VAL A 325 0.03 8.01 10.79
C VAL A 325 0.39 8.36 12.24
N ILE A 326 0.50 9.66 12.51
CA ILE A 326 1.01 10.19 13.77
C ILE A 326 -0.11 10.96 14.48
N SER A 327 -0.49 10.47 15.66
CA SER A 327 -1.63 11.03 16.40
C SER A 327 -1.61 10.55 17.84
N PRO A 328 -2.25 11.25 18.78
CA PRO A 328 -2.52 10.72 20.11
C PRO A 328 -3.24 9.36 20.12
N TRP A 329 -4.01 9.02 19.07
CA TRP A 329 -4.73 7.74 18.95
C TRP A 329 -3.96 6.64 18.21
N SER A 330 -2.82 6.94 17.57
CA SER A 330 -1.99 5.95 16.85
C SER A 330 -0.69 5.61 17.59
N ARG A 331 -0.63 5.84 18.90
CA ARG A 331 0.57 5.63 19.74
C ARG A 331 0.95 4.16 19.85
N GLY A 332 2.21 3.91 20.18
CA GLY A 332 2.74 2.57 20.48
C GLY A 332 3.70 2.02 19.45
N GLY A 333 3.98 2.73 18.37
CA GLY A 333 4.94 2.30 17.34
C GLY A 333 4.48 1.08 16.55
N PHE A 334 3.18 0.98 16.32
CA PHE A 334 2.58 -0.14 15.60
C PHE A 334 2.98 -0.16 14.13
N VAL A 335 3.08 -1.36 13.58
CA VAL A 335 3.05 -1.64 12.14
C VAL A 335 1.63 -2.07 11.77
N ASN A 336 1.11 -1.53 10.69
CA ASN A 336 -0.15 -1.96 10.09
C ASN A 336 0.12 -2.55 8.70
N SER A 337 -0.14 -3.83 8.53
CA SER A 337 0.10 -4.57 7.27
C SER A 337 -1.17 -4.73 6.43
N GLN A 338 -2.23 -3.98 6.71
CA GLN A 338 -3.36 -3.85 5.79
C GLN A 338 -2.90 -3.17 4.50
N VAL A 339 -3.50 -3.52 3.38
CA VAL A 339 -3.24 -2.85 2.11
C VAL A 339 -3.88 -1.48 2.12
N PHE A 340 -3.08 -0.46 1.83
CA PHE A 340 -3.51 0.93 1.65
C PHE A 340 -2.93 1.47 0.34
N ASP A 341 -3.56 2.51 -0.19
CA ASP A 341 -3.04 3.32 -1.28
C ASP A 341 -3.33 4.83 -1.02
N HIS A 342 -3.03 5.69 -1.98
CA HIS A 342 -3.25 7.12 -1.82
C HIS A 342 -4.73 7.49 -1.62
N THR A 343 -5.67 6.68 -2.15
CA THR A 343 -7.11 6.90 -1.93
C THR A 343 -7.53 6.60 -0.50
N SER A 344 -6.73 5.85 0.26
CA SER A 344 -7.02 5.54 1.66
C SER A 344 -7.07 6.80 2.54
N THR A 345 -6.30 7.84 2.21
CA THR A 345 -6.36 9.14 2.88
C THR A 345 -7.71 9.81 2.65
N LEU A 346 -8.21 9.81 1.41
CA LEU A 346 -9.54 10.37 1.10
C LEU A 346 -10.64 9.57 1.80
N ARG A 347 -10.54 8.24 1.83
CA ARG A 347 -11.49 7.38 2.55
C ARG A 347 -11.49 7.65 4.06
N PHE A 348 -10.36 7.99 4.63
CA PHE A 348 -10.30 8.44 6.03
C PHE A 348 -11.03 9.76 6.24
N LEU A 349 -10.88 10.71 5.31
CA LEU A 349 -11.62 11.96 5.33
C LEU A 349 -13.14 11.75 5.10
N GLU A 350 -13.53 10.80 4.24
CA GLU A 350 -14.94 10.38 4.10
C GLU A 350 -15.52 9.92 5.45
N GLN A 351 -14.79 9.06 6.18
CA GLN A 351 -15.22 8.57 7.49
C GLN A 351 -15.32 9.72 8.50
N ARG A 352 -14.40 10.66 8.46
CA ARG A 352 -14.33 11.77 9.42
C ARG A 352 -15.38 12.86 9.18
N PHE A 353 -15.65 13.20 7.92
CA PHE A 353 -16.46 14.37 7.55
C PHE A 353 -17.77 14.01 6.85
N GLY A 354 -17.98 12.76 6.48
CA GLY A 354 -19.16 12.33 5.71
C GLY A 354 -19.19 12.84 4.27
N VAL A 355 -18.06 13.32 3.75
CA VAL A 355 -17.93 13.85 2.38
C VAL A 355 -17.42 12.75 1.47
N ALA A 356 -18.29 12.16 0.67
CA ALA A 356 -17.94 11.03 -0.20
C ALA A 356 -17.10 11.45 -1.41
N GLU A 357 -16.14 10.57 -1.82
CA GLU A 357 -15.41 10.66 -3.09
C GLU A 357 -15.87 9.55 -4.04
N PRO A 358 -16.90 9.77 -4.86
CA PRO A 358 -17.47 8.71 -5.70
C PRO A 358 -16.53 8.23 -6.84
N GLN A 359 -15.45 8.96 -7.10
CA GLN A 359 -14.47 8.62 -8.14
C GLN A 359 -13.50 7.50 -7.73
N ILE A 360 -13.41 7.19 -6.43
CA ILE A 360 -12.64 6.03 -5.98
C ILE A 360 -13.29 4.76 -6.52
N SER A 361 -12.55 3.99 -7.31
CA SER A 361 -13.06 2.78 -7.95
C SER A 361 -13.53 1.73 -6.94
N ARG A 362 -14.44 0.86 -7.38
CA ARG A 362 -14.91 -0.27 -6.56
C ARG A 362 -13.76 -1.20 -6.18
N TYR A 363 -12.80 -1.40 -7.09
CA TYR A 363 -11.59 -2.16 -6.82
C TYR A 363 -10.81 -1.60 -5.63
N ARG A 364 -10.48 -0.29 -5.64
CA ARG A 364 -9.71 0.33 -4.54
C ARG A 364 -10.48 0.33 -3.24
N ARG A 365 -11.78 0.57 -3.29
CA ARG A 365 -12.65 0.45 -2.10
C ARG A 365 -12.68 -0.96 -1.53
N THR A 366 -12.51 -1.97 -2.37
CA THR A 366 -12.49 -3.39 -1.95
C THR A 366 -11.14 -3.79 -1.38
N VAL A 367 -10.05 -3.48 -2.07
CA VAL A 367 -8.71 -3.97 -1.73
C VAL A 367 -7.99 -3.10 -0.71
N CYS A 368 -8.14 -1.77 -0.81
CA CYS A 368 -7.45 -0.83 0.07
C CYS A 368 -8.30 -0.44 1.28
N GLY A 369 -7.68 -0.33 2.45
CA GLY A 369 -8.32 0.14 3.68
C GLY A 369 -8.56 1.66 3.69
N ASP A 370 -9.18 2.14 4.76
CA ASP A 370 -9.52 3.55 4.97
C ASP A 370 -8.72 4.20 6.12
N LEU A 371 -7.62 3.61 6.51
CA LEU A 371 -6.74 3.99 7.60
C LEU A 371 -7.33 3.86 9.01
N THR A 372 -8.61 3.59 9.20
CA THR A 372 -9.22 3.51 10.54
C THR A 372 -8.57 2.46 11.42
N SER A 373 -8.06 1.37 10.84
CA SER A 373 -7.31 0.31 11.54
C SER A 373 -5.95 0.78 12.11
N CYS A 374 -5.48 1.97 11.75
CA CYS A 374 -4.26 2.57 12.33
C CYS A 374 -4.47 3.10 13.74
N PHE A 375 -5.71 3.31 14.16
CA PHE A 375 -6.05 4.03 15.39
C PHE A 375 -6.64 3.11 16.46
N ASN A 376 -6.45 3.52 17.72
CA ASN A 376 -7.21 3.02 18.84
C ASN A 376 -8.01 4.17 19.45
N PHE A 377 -9.27 4.29 19.06
CA PHE A 377 -10.19 5.29 19.58
C PHE A 377 -10.91 4.84 20.86
N VAL A 378 -10.70 3.61 21.32
CA VAL A 378 -11.32 3.05 22.53
C VAL A 378 -10.62 3.58 23.78
N SER A 379 -9.30 3.69 23.74
CA SER A 379 -8.52 4.24 24.86
C SER A 379 -8.59 5.77 24.87
N PRO A 380 -8.57 6.40 26.05
CA PRO A 380 -8.48 7.85 26.13
C PRO A 380 -7.29 8.39 25.35
N ASN A 381 -7.49 9.54 24.71
CA ASN A 381 -6.41 10.27 24.08
C ASN A 381 -5.36 10.68 25.13
N ASP A 382 -4.13 10.26 24.93
CA ASP A 382 -2.98 10.69 25.73
C ASP A 382 -2.09 11.62 24.89
N GLY A 383 -2.17 12.90 25.15
CA GLY A 383 -1.41 13.94 24.45
C GLY A 383 0.06 14.03 24.85
N ALA A 384 0.53 13.20 25.79
CA ALA A 384 1.94 13.22 26.20
C ALA A 384 2.87 12.91 25.02
N LEU A 385 3.92 13.70 24.88
CA LEU A 385 4.88 13.61 23.79
C LEU A 385 6.07 12.74 24.19
N PRO A 386 6.51 11.83 23.32
CA PRO A 386 7.74 11.08 23.55
C PRO A 386 8.95 12.02 23.34
N THR A 387 9.99 11.81 24.13
CA THR A 387 11.30 12.42 23.85
C THR A 387 11.88 11.80 22.59
N LEU A 388 12.09 12.60 21.57
CA LEU A 388 12.72 12.17 20.33
C LEU A 388 14.24 12.41 20.40
N SER A 389 15.01 11.34 20.35
CA SER A 389 16.47 11.40 20.25
C SER A 389 16.90 11.46 18.78
N GLY A 390 18.04 12.09 18.52
CA GLY A 390 18.63 12.17 17.17
C GLY A 390 17.97 13.22 16.28
N ARG A 391 17.35 14.22 16.87
CA ARG A 391 16.87 15.42 16.19
C ARG A 391 18.05 16.17 15.55
N THR A 392 17.79 16.84 14.46
CA THR A 392 18.77 17.69 13.77
C THR A 392 18.24 19.11 13.62
N THR A 393 19.14 20.04 13.37
CA THR A 393 18.79 21.41 12.97
C THR A 393 18.74 21.52 11.45
N LYS A 394 18.14 22.61 10.93
CA LYS A 394 18.17 22.89 9.49
C LYS A 394 19.60 22.86 8.94
N VAL A 395 20.53 23.60 9.58
CA VAL A 395 21.92 23.63 9.17
C VAL A 395 22.59 22.27 9.22
N GLY A 396 22.26 21.45 10.23
CA GLY A 396 22.77 20.08 10.34
C GLY A 396 22.23 19.17 9.22
N ALA A 397 20.95 19.31 8.87
CA ALA A 397 20.35 18.57 7.77
C ALA A 397 20.94 18.94 6.42
N ASP A 398 21.07 20.25 6.15
CA ASP A 398 21.63 20.75 4.89
C ASP A 398 23.12 20.37 4.74
N SER A 399 23.93 20.51 5.82
CA SER A 399 25.32 20.10 5.81
C SER A 399 25.51 18.62 5.57
N LEU A 400 24.64 17.78 6.16
CA LEU A 400 24.68 16.34 5.95
C LEU A 400 24.27 15.99 4.53
N ALA A 401 23.23 16.61 3.97
CA ALA A 401 22.82 16.44 2.58
C ALA A 401 23.95 16.80 1.61
N ALA A 402 24.62 17.95 1.81
CA ALA A 402 25.76 18.36 1.00
C ALA A 402 26.92 17.36 1.08
N SER A 403 27.23 16.83 2.28
CA SER A 403 28.26 15.81 2.44
C SER A 403 27.91 14.49 1.76
N GLN A 404 26.62 14.16 1.70
CA GLN A 404 26.13 12.96 1.01
C GLN A 404 26.22 13.12 -0.51
N ALA A 405 25.83 14.28 -1.02
CA ALA A 405 25.93 14.59 -2.44
C ALA A 405 27.39 14.58 -2.95
N ALA A 406 28.33 14.98 -2.08
CA ALA A 406 29.77 14.93 -2.39
C ALA A 406 30.38 13.51 -2.25
N ALA A 407 29.66 12.55 -1.64
CA ALA A 407 30.16 11.19 -1.52
C ALA A 407 30.18 10.48 -2.89
N HIS A 408 31.16 9.59 -3.07
CA HIS A 408 31.23 8.79 -4.30
C HIS A 408 30.01 7.92 -4.44
N ALA A 409 29.48 7.83 -5.65
CA ALA A 409 28.41 6.90 -5.99
C ALA A 409 28.86 5.47 -5.68
N ILE A 410 27.98 4.68 -5.08
CA ILE A 410 28.22 3.25 -4.89
C ILE A 410 28.23 2.61 -6.29
N PRO A 411 29.31 1.90 -6.68
CA PRO A 411 29.39 1.26 -7.97
C PRO A 411 28.21 0.28 -8.16
N VAL A 412 27.64 0.25 -9.35
CA VAL A 412 26.66 -0.77 -9.71
C VAL A 412 27.33 -2.13 -9.60
N PRO A 413 26.79 -3.08 -8.80
CA PRO A 413 27.38 -4.41 -8.71
C PRO A 413 27.41 -5.07 -10.09
N SER A 414 28.51 -5.77 -10.42
CA SER A 414 28.52 -6.57 -11.64
C SER A 414 27.48 -7.69 -11.56
N ALA A 415 26.97 -8.15 -12.70
CA ALA A 415 25.97 -9.22 -12.76
C ALA A 415 26.44 -10.53 -12.10
N SER A 416 27.76 -10.71 -11.94
CA SER A 416 28.40 -11.85 -11.27
C SER A 416 28.75 -11.60 -9.81
N ALA A 417 28.54 -10.38 -9.28
CA ALA A 417 28.90 -10.07 -7.90
C ALA A 417 27.87 -10.61 -6.93
N THR A 418 28.30 -11.47 -6.02
CA THR A 418 27.55 -11.82 -4.81
C THR A 418 27.66 -10.66 -3.83
N SER A 419 26.81 -9.65 -3.97
CA SER A 419 26.73 -8.59 -2.98
C SER A 419 25.87 -9.02 -1.79
N ALA A 420 26.38 -8.78 -0.58
CA ALA A 420 25.55 -8.90 0.61
C ALA A 420 24.38 -7.91 0.52
N LEU A 421 23.17 -8.42 0.52
CA LEU A 421 21.99 -7.55 0.48
C LEU A 421 21.72 -7.00 1.87
N PRO A 422 21.22 -5.76 1.96
CA PRO A 422 20.85 -5.18 3.24
C PRO A 422 19.86 -6.08 3.99
N ALA A 423 20.13 -6.32 5.25
CA ALA A 423 19.23 -7.05 6.12
C ALA A 423 18.38 -6.07 6.94
N GLN A 424 17.13 -6.43 7.17
CA GLN A 424 16.28 -5.68 8.10
C GLN A 424 16.84 -5.82 9.53
N ALA A 425 16.73 -4.77 10.33
CA ALA A 425 17.09 -4.83 11.74
C ALA A 425 16.24 -5.89 12.46
N THR A 426 16.90 -6.69 13.29
CA THR A 426 16.24 -7.72 14.10
C THR A 426 15.26 -7.11 15.11
N GLY A 427 14.28 -7.90 15.53
CA GLY A 427 13.29 -7.54 16.55
C GLY A 427 11.88 -7.43 16.02
N THR A 428 10.93 -7.55 16.92
CA THR A 428 9.50 -7.41 16.64
C THR A 428 9.01 -5.99 16.94
N ARG A 429 7.90 -5.61 16.30
CA ARG A 429 7.15 -4.39 16.55
C ARG A 429 5.72 -4.77 16.93
N PRO A 430 5.01 -3.99 17.74
CA PRO A 430 3.57 -4.11 17.86
C PRO A 430 2.93 -4.05 16.48
N SER A 431 1.97 -4.92 16.20
CA SER A 431 1.30 -5.02 14.91
C SER A 431 -0.21 -4.93 15.10
N ARG A 432 -0.87 -4.11 14.29
CA ARG A 432 -2.33 -3.98 14.31
C ARG A 432 -3.00 -5.28 13.90
N ALA A 433 -4.18 -5.51 14.46
CA ALA A 433 -5.12 -6.50 13.96
C ALA A 433 -5.47 -6.21 12.50
N LEU A 434 -5.57 -7.25 11.67
CA LEU A 434 -5.86 -7.11 10.26
C LEU A 434 -7.22 -7.73 9.91
N PRO A 435 -7.91 -7.17 8.91
CA PRO A 435 -9.25 -7.62 8.54
C PRO A 435 -9.24 -8.82 7.56
N TYR A 436 -8.21 -9.66 7.57
CA TYR A 436 -8.06 -10.73 6.60
C TYR A 436 -8.36 -12.12 7.18
N GLU A 437 -9.08 -12.92 6.41
CA GLU A 437 -9.34 -14.33 6.66
C GLU A 437 -9.21 -15.10 5.35
N LEU A 438 -7.97 -15.47 5.00
CA LEU A 438 -7.61 -15.96 3.68
C LEU A 438 -7.40 -17.47 3.67
N HIS A 439 -7.92 -18.11 2.63
CA HIS A 439 -7.77 -19.55 2.40
C HIS A 439 -7.32 -19.81 0.97
N THR A 440 -6.54 -20.85 0.79
CA THR A 440 -6.29 -21.46 -0.51
C THR A 440 -6.31 -22.96 -0.35
N THR A 441 -7.09 -23.64 -1.15
CA THR A 441 -7.16 -25.11 -1.19
C THR A 441 -6.81 -25.60 -2.58
N ALA A 442 -6.17 -26.78 -2.63
CA ALA A 442 -5.80 -27.40 -3.89
C ALA A 442 -6.69 -28.59 -4.19
N HIS A 443 -7.08 -28.70 -5.45
CA HIS A 443 -7.89 -29.78 -5.99
C HIS A 443 -7.19 -30.34 -7.24
N PRO A 444 -6.15 -31.19 -7.06
CA PRO A 444 -5.50 -31.84 -8.18
C PRO A 444 -6.40 -32.92 -8.78
N SER A 445 -6.25 -33.13 -10.09
CA SER A 445 -6.81 -34.25 -10.85
C SER A 445 -5.72 -34.87 -11.71
N SER A 446 -6.01 -35.89 -12.49
CA SER A 446 -5.03 -36.49 -13.40
C SER A 446 -4.57 -35.56 -14.55
N ALA A 447 -5.25 -34.43 -14.77
CA ALA A 447 -4.99 -33.53 -15.90
C ALA A 447 -4.65 -32.11 -15.49
N VAL A 448 -5.16 -31.63 -14.37
CA VAL A 448 -5.05 -30.24 -13.96
C VAL A 448 -4.97 -30.12 -12.43
N ILE A 449 -4.29 -29.09 -11.94
CA ILE A 449 -4.40 -28.64 -10.55
C ILE A 449 -5.25 -27.37 -10.51
N THR A 450 -6.32 -27.39 -9.70
CA THR A 450 -7.17 -26.23 -9.43
C THR A 450 -6.88 -25.70 -8.02
N LEU A 451 -6.66 -24.41 -7.90
CA LEU A 451 -6.60 -23.73 -6.62
C LEU A 451 -7.88 -22.90 -6.44
N GLU A 452 -8.51 -23.05 -5.28
CA GLU A 452 -9.59 -22.18 -4.85
C GLU A 452 -9.06 -21.16 -3.85
N PHE A 453 -9.33 -19.88 -4.09
CA PHE A 453 -8.98 -18.75 -3.26
C PHE A 453 -10.24 -18.25 -2.58
N MET A 454 -10.25 -18.21 -1.27
CA MET A 454 -11.39 -17.75 -0.48
C MET A 454 -10.95 -16.65 0.48
N ASN A 455 -11.73 -15.60 0.57
CA ASN A 455 -11.63 -14.59 1.60
C ASN A 455 -12.86 -14.71 2.51
N ALA A 456 -12.69 -15.39 3.63
CA ALA A 456 -13.78 -15.64 4.58
C ALA A 456 -13.93 -14.49 5.60
N SER A 457 -13.23 -13.36 5.41
CA SER A 457 -13.31 -12.21 6.29
C SER A 457 -14.74 -11.70 6.45
N LEU A 458 -15.13 -11.38 7.68
CA LEU A 458 -16.36 -10.69 7.99
C LEU A 458 -16.22 -9.17 7.85
N ALA A 459 -15.01 -8.65 7.87
CA ALA A 459 -14.70 -7.27 7.52
C ALA A 459 -14.79 -7.09 6.00
N GLN A 460 -15.34 -5.98 5.54
CA GLN A 460 -15.58 -5.73 4.11
C GLN A 460 -14.29 -5.42 3.33
N THR A 461 -13.21 -6.14 3.61
CA THR A 461 -11.90 -5.93 2.98
C THR A 461 -11.60 -7.11 2.06
N GLY A 462 -11.42 -6.83 0.77
CA GLY A 462 -11.00 -7.80 -0.22
C GLY A 462 -9.49 -8.05 -0.17
N ALA A 463 -9.04 -9.07 -0.88
CA ALA A 463 -7.63 -9.43 -0.98
C ALA A 463 -7.25 -9.78 -2.41
N VAL A 464 -5.98 -9.57 -2.73
CA VAL A 464 -5.37 -10.00 -3.99
C VAL A 464 -4.44 -11.17 -3.70
N PHE A 465 -4.70 -12.30 -4.33
CA PHE A 465 -3.81 -13.45 -4.32
C PHE A 465 -2.95 -13.42 -5.58
N HIS A 466 -1.63 -13.49 -5.42
CA HIS A 466 -0.69 -13.61 -6.53
C HIS A 466 -0.26 -15.07 -6.66
N VAL A 467 -0.30 -15.61 -7.86
CA VAL A 467 0.14 -16.99 -8.11
C VAL A 467 1.25 -16.99 -9.15
N TYR A 468 2.38 -17.50 -8.74
CA TYR A 468 3.55 -17.72 -9.59
C TYR A 468 3.64 -19.21 -9.94
N ASP A 469 3.76 -19.51 -11.23
CA ASP A 469 4.18 -20.81 -11.71
C ASP A 469 5.70 -20.85 -11.71
N ARG A 470 6.30 -21.53 -10.72
CA ARG A 470 7.75 -21.51 -10.52
C ARG A 470 8.53 -22.35 -11.53
N LEU A 471 7.84 -23.22 -12.25
CA LEU A 471 8.44 -23.91 -13.40
C LEU A 471 8.51 -22.98 -14.62
N HIS A 472 7.71 -21.90 -14.64
CA HIS A 472 7.56 -20.98 -15.76
C HIS A 472 7.49 -19.52 -15.29
N LEU A 473 8.56 -19.03 -14.64
CA LEU A 473 8.62 -17.64 -14.13
C LEU A 473 8.65 -16.57 -15.23
N ASP A 474 8.82 -16.95 -16.47
CA ASP A 474 8.68 -16.12 -17.66
C ASP A 474 7.22 -15.78 -18.03
N ARG A 475 6.25 -16.52 -17.47
CA ARG A 475 4.83 -16.25 -17.64
C ARG A 475 4.36 -15.10 -16.76
N ILE A 476 3.31 -14.40 -17.21
CA ILE A 476 2.65 -13.38 -16.40
C ILE A 476 2.08 -14.03 -15.12
N PRO A 477 2.45 -13.54 -13.92
CA PRO A 477 1.85 -14.04 -12.68
C PRO A 477 0.34 -13.84 -12.67
N ARG A 478 -0.42 -14.84 -12.26
CA ARG A 478 -1.87 -14.72 -12.17
C ARG A 478 -2.26 -14.01 -10.88
N ARG A 479 -3.22 -13.09 -10.96
CA ARG A 479 -3.78 -12.40 -9.80
C ARG A 479 -5.25 -12.69 -9.66
N TYR A 480 -5.67 -12.96 -8.42
CA TYR A 480 -7.07 -13.24 -8.09
C TYR A 480 -7.55 -12.23 -7.06
N VAL A 481 -8.52 -11.40 -7.45
CA VAL A 481 -9.14 -10.38 -6.59
C VAL A 481 -10.38 -11.00 -5.97
N VAL A 482 -10.40 -11.15 -4.65
CA VAL A 482 -11.47 -11.83 -3.94
C VAL A 482 -12.06 -10.92 -2.87
N GLU A 483 -13.32 -10.53 -3.06
CA GLU A 483 -14.06 -9.76 -2.06
C GLU A 483 -14.29 -10.58 -0.79
N ALA A 484 -14.54 -9.90 0.32
CA ALA A 484 -14.92 -10.53 1.57
C ALA A 484 -16.16 -11.43 1.42
N GLY A 485 -16.12 -12.63 1.99
CA GLY A 485 -17.19 -13.61 1.93
C GLY A 485 -17.32 -14.34 0.58
N LYS A 486 -16.39 -14.13 -0.35
CA LYS A 486 -16.42 -14.78 -1.68
C LYS A 486 -15.25 -15.73 -1.90
N SER A 487 -15.37 -16.57 -2.93
CA SER A 487 -14.28 -17.42 -3.45
C SER A 487 -14.19 -17.36 -4.97
N LEU A 488 -13.04 -17.75 -5.49
CA LEU A 488 -12.72 -17.79 -6.92
C LEU A 488 -11.69 -18.88 -7.16
N SER A 489 -11.81 -19.61 -8.28
CA SER A 489 -10.90 -20.70 -8.62
C SER A 489 -10.06 -20.37 -9.85
N GLY A 490 -8.85 -20.96 -9.90
CA GLY A 490 -8.00 -20.97 -11.07
C GLY A 490 -7.37 -22.34 -11.30
N SER A 491 -7.23 -22.73 -12.56
CA SER A 491 -6.68 -24.02 -12.94
C SER A 491 -5.37 -23.88 -13.73
N TRP A 492 -4.45 -24.80 -13.50
CA TRP A 492 -3.17 -24.92 -14.20
C TRP A 492 -3.04 -26.31 -14.79
N THR A 493 -2.80 -26.34 -16.10
CA THR A 493 -2.43 -27.55 -16.82
C THR A 493 -0.92 -27.53 -16.97
N PRO A 494 -0.17 -28.51 -16.40
CA PRO A 494 1.26 -28.59 -16.63
C PRO A 494 1.60 -28.67 -18.11
N ALA A 495 2.68 -28.01 -18.54
CA ALA A 495 3.14 -28.14 -19.90
C ALA A 495 3.60 -29.58 -20.20
N ALA A 496 3.59 -30.01 -21.45
CA ALA A 496 4.03 -31.35 -21.81
C ALA A 496 5.47 -31.64 -21.36
N ALA A 497 6.34 -30.62 -21.38
CA ALA A 497 7.72 -30.70 -20.93
C ALA A 497 7.85 -30.96 -19.42
N ASP A 498 6.87 -30.57 -18.62
CA ASP A 498 6.87 -30.74 -17.17
C ASP A 498 6.47 -32.15 -16.73
N GLN A 499 6.00 -32.99 -17.67
CA GLN A 499 5.63 -34.39 -17.41
C GLN A 499 4.65 -34.52 -16.22
N GLY A 500 3.66 -33.61 -16.14
CA GLY A 500 2.66 -33.58 -15.07
C GLY A 500 3.10 -32.86 -13.79
N SER A 501 4.32 -32.38 -13.69
CA SER A 501 4.81 -31.66 -12.51
C SER A 501 4.23 -30.23 -12.46
N TYR A 502 3.99 -29.75 -11.24
CA TYR A 502 3.58 -28.38 -10.96
C TYR A 502 4.28 -27.84 -9.73
N ASP A 503 4.55 -26.54 -9.73
CA ASP A 503 5.12 -25.80 -8.59
C ASP A 503 4.48 -24.40 -8.55
N LEU A 504 3.43 -24.27 -7.76
CA LEU A 504 2.64 -23.04 -7.65
C LEU A 504 2.88 -22.35 -6.31
N TRP A 505 3.23 -21.09 -6.39
CA TRP A 505 3.51 -20.25 -5.24
C TRP A 505 2.46 -19.16 -5.12
N VAL A 506 1.67 -19.15 -4.03
CA VAL A 506 0.61 -18.19 -3.76
C VAL A 506 1.02 -17.21 -2.69
N LEU A 507 0.93 -15.92 -2.98
CA LEU A 507 1.18 -14.81 -2.05
C LEU A 507 -0.10 -14.00 -1.82
N GLY A 508 -0.23 -13.41 -0.66
CA GLY A 508 -1.29 -12.48 -0.29
C GLY A 508 -0.85 -11.46 0.75
N PRO A 509 -1.78 -10.63 1.27
CA PRO A 509 -1.48 -9.63 2.28
C PRO A 509 -0.81 -10.20 3.53
N ASN A 510 -0.02 -9.37 4.22
CA ASN A 510 0.66 -9.69 5.49
C ASN A 510 1.47 -10.98 5.45
N GLY A 511 2.20 -11.24 4.37
CA GLY A 511 3.02 -12.42 4.24
C GLY A 511 2.23 -13.73 4.09
N TYR A 512 0.97 -13.71 3.70
CA TYR A 512 0.23 -14.92 3.33
C TYR A 512 0.90 -15.65 2.16
N HIS A 513 1.19 -16.96 2.29
CA HIS A 513 1.81 -17.76 1.22
C HIS A 513 1.43 -19.23 1.30
N ARG A 514 1.34 -19.83 0.17
CA ARG A 514 1.16 -21.25 0.00
C ARG A 514 2.11 -21.72 -1.08
N GLU A 515 2.60 -22.91 -0.89
CA GLU A 515 3.38 -23.59 -1.91
C GLU A 515 2.72 -24.94 -2.20
N TYR A 516 2.42 -25.18 -3.45
CA TYR A 516 1.79 -26.39 -3.95
C TYR A 516 2.72 -27.01 -4.99
N VAL A 517 3.42 -28.08 -4.60
CA VAL A 517 4.33 -28.82 -5.48
C VAL A 517 3.84 -30.26 -5.58
N GLY A 518 3.96 -30.85 -6.75
CA GLY A 518 3.61 -32.24 -6.96
C GLY A 518 3.63 -32.66 -8.43
N ASN A 519 3.20 -33.88 -8.69
CA ASN A 519 3.05 -34.43 -10.03
C ASN A 519 1.66 -35.08 -10.18
N LEU A 520 0.94 -34.70 -11.22
CA LEU A 520 -0.42 -35.23 -11.47
C LEU A 520 -0.40 -36.75 -11.79
N GLY A 521 0.74 -37.29 -12.22
CA GLY A 521 0.95 -38.72 -12.42
C GLY A 521 0.85 -39.54 -11.13
N ASP A 522 1.16 -38.96 -9.97
CA ASP A 522 1.03 -39.64 -8.68
C ASP A 522 -0.43 -40.02 -8.39
N ILE A 523 -1.39 -39.18 -8.82
CA ILE A 523 -2.83 -39.43 -8.67
C ILE A 523 -3.23 -40.63 -9.52
N ALA A 524 -2.77 -40.69 -10.76
CA ALA A 524 -3.03 -41.82 -11.65
C ALA A 524 -2.41 -43.13 -11.10
N ALA A 525 -1.32 -43.03 -10.34
CA ALA A 525 -0.69 -44.15 -9.63
C ALA A 525 -1.38 -44.51 -8.30
N GLY A 526 -2.47 -43.81 -7.93
CA GLY A 526 -3.25 -44.06 -6.72
C GLY A 526 -2.77 -43.34 -5.46
N ALA A 527 -1.88 -42.34 -5.60
CA ALA A 527 -1.43 -41.48 -4.51
C ALA A 527 -2.05 -40.09 -4.66
N ASP A 528 -3.02 -39.75 -3.80
CA ASP A 528 -3.71 -38.45 -3.79
C ASP A 528 -3.71 -37.86 -2.35
N PRO A 529 -2.53 -37.45 -1.84
CA PRO A 529 -2.43 -36.75 -0.58
C PRO A 529 -2.85 -35.27 -0.74
N GLU A 530 -3.53 -34.71 0.28
CA GLU A 530 -3.82 -33.28 0.32
C GLU A 530 -3.86 -32.77 1.77
N VAL A 531 -3.67 -31.46 1.93
CA VAL A 531 -3.57 -30.78 3.23
C VAL A 531 -4.43 -29.55 3.27
N GLN A 532 -5.16 -29.39 4.36
CA GLN A 532 -5.90 -28.18 4.66
C GLN A 532 -5.50 -27.64 6.04
N ILE A 533 -5.43 -26.33 6.15
CA ILE A 533 -5.19 -25.65 7.43
C ILE A 533 -6.53 -25.10 7.93
N CYS A 534 -6.82 -25.40 9.20
CA CYS A 534 -7.99 -24.90 9.90
C CYS A 534 -7.55 -24.08 11.13
N TYR A 535 -8.22 -22.97 11.37
CA TYR A 535 -8.12 -22.25 12.63
C TYR A 535 -9.27 -22.70 13.53
N GLN A 536 -8.98 -22.91 14.81
CA GLN A 536 -10.01 -23.38 15.73
C GLN A 536 -10.84 -22.20 16.25
N PRO A 537 -12.18 -22.21 16.06
CA PRO A 537 -13.02 -21.09 16.48
C PRO A 537 -13.03 -20.83 18.00
N CYS A 538 -12.75 -21.87 18.80
CA CYS A 538 -12.73 -21.79 20.27
C CYS A 538 -11.36 -21.40 20.84
N ASP A 539 -10.29 -21.51 20.06
CA ASP A 539 -8.94 -21.10 20.39
C ASP A 539 -8.31 -20.39 19.20
N ALA A 540 -8.43 -19.06 19.21
CA ALA A 540 -7.96 -18.20 18.12
C ALA A 540 -6.44 -18.30 17.85
N SER A 541 -5.69 -18.97 18.72
CA SER A 541 -4.25 -19.21 18.55
C SER A 541 -3.92 -20.67 18.24
N ALA A 542 -4.92 -21.54 18.08
CA ALA A 542 -4.72 -22.94 17.71
C ALA A 542 -4.85 -23.12 16.21
N LEU A 543 -3.90 -23.86 15.66
CA LEU A 543 -3.81 -24.21 14.25
C LEU A 543 -3.99 -25.71 14.11
N SER A 544 -4.91 -26.12 13.25
CA SER A 544 -5.10 -27.51 12.85
C SER A 544 -4.62 -27.75 11.43
N VAL A 545 -3.85 -28.80 11.25
CA VAL A 545 -3.42 -29.32 9.95
C VAL A 545 -4.20 -30.61 9.67
N LYS A 546 -5.17 -30.54 8.76
CA LYS A 546 -5.93 -31.69 8.31
C LYS A 546 -5.24 -32.32 7.13
N LEU A 547 -5.00 -33.62 7.25
CA LEU A 547 -4.27 -34.46 6.32
C LEU A 547 -5.27 -35.43 5.67
N PHE A 548 -5.38 -35.41 4.36
CA PHE A 548 -6.29 -36.25 3.60
C PHE A 548 -5.50 -37.19 2.69
N ASN A 549 -5.82 -38.44 2.71
CA ASN A 549 -5.36 -39.42 1.75
C ASN A 549 -6.57 -39.90 0.93
N ARG A 550 -6.78 -39.32 -0.23
CA ARG A 550 -7.85 -39.70 -1.14
C ARG A 550 -7.47 -40.87 -2.06
N GLY A 551 -6.18 -41.24 -2.02
CA GLY A 551 -5.59 -42.30 -2.80
C GLY A 551 -5.96 -43.70 -2.29
N SER A 552 -5.68 -44.68 -3.11
CA SER A 552 -5.97 -46.12 -2.85
C SER A 552 -4.89 -46.81 -2.01
N THR A 553 -3.75 -46.15 -1.74
CA THR A 553 -2.63 -46.69 -0.95
C THR A 553 -2.46 -45.89 0.35
N PRO A 554 -2.11 -46.53 1.49
CA PRO A 554 -1.83 -45.80 2.71
C PRO A 554 -0.63 -44.88 2.54
N THR A 555 -0.60 -43.79 3.31
CA THR A 555 0.55 -42.87 3.34
C THR A 555 0.88 -42.44 4.76
N THR A 556 2.13 -42.05 4.95
CA THR A 556 2.59 -41.34 6.16
C THR A 556 2.89 -39.90 5.77
N PHE A 557 2.18 -38.97 6.37
CA PHE A 557 2.50 -37.55 6.27
C PHE A 557 3.57 -37.17 7.28
N THR A 558 4.51 -36.33 6.84
CA THR A 558 5.52 -35.70 7.70
C THR A 558 5.31 -34.21 7.67
N VAL A 559 5.10 -33.59 8.84
CA VAL A 559 4.97 -32.15 9.02
C VAL A 559 6.23 -31.62 9.67
N THR A 560 6.92 -30.69 9.01
CA THR A 560 8.17 -30.08 9.46
C THR A 560 7.97 -28.59 9.66
N ALA A 561 8.30 -28.09 10.86
CA ALA A 561 8.34 -26.65 11.10
C ALA A 561 9.57 -26.04 10.41
N ASN A 562 9.33 -24.94 9.65
CA ASN A 562 10.41 -24.20 8.98
C ASN A 562 10.86 -22.98 9.79
N ALA A 563 10.00 -22.46 10.65
CA ALA A 563 10.27 -21.33 11.54
C ALA A 563 9.37 -21.37 12.78
N TYR A 564 9.68 -20.54 13.75
CA TYR A 564 8.95 -20.28 15.01
C TYR A 564 8.94 -21.44 16.01
N ARG A 565 9.19 -22.67 15.60
CA ARG A 565 9.16 -23.87 16.46
C ARG A 565 10.37 -24.74 16.15
N SER A 566 10.83 -25.45 17.17
CA SER A 566 11.93 -26.43 17.06
C SER A 566 11.52 -27.87 17.42
N ASP A 567 10.26 -28.06 17.87
CA ASP A 567 9.67 -29.38 18.11
C ASP A 567 9.16 -29.97 16.78
N GLY A 568 9.31 -31.24 16.59
CA GLY A 568 9.01 -31.95 15.34
C GLY A 568 10.26 -32.54 14.71
N PRO A 569 10.22 -33.15 13.49
CA PRO A 569 9.02 -33.29 12.66
C PRO A 569 7.95 -34.21 13.29
N TRP A 570 6.67 -33.97 12.93
CA TRP A 570 5.55 -34.82 13.34
C TRP A 570 5.13 -35.72 12.19
N THR A 571 4.81 -36.96 12.49
CA THR A 571 4.36 -37.94 11.50
C THR A 571 2.97 -38.43 11.83
N LEU A 572 2.15 -38.67 10.80
CA LEU A 572 0.82 -39.27 10.93
C LEU A 572 0.57 -40.25 9.78
N ALA A 573 0.34 -41.52 10.12
CA ALA A 573 -0.08 -42.51 9.15
C ALA A 573 -1.60 -42.38 8.86
N VAL A 574 -1.95 -42.31 7.60
CA VAL A 574 -3.34 -42.17 7.14
C VAL A 574 -3.66 -43.28 6.15
N ALA A 575 -4.70 -44.06 6.45
CA ALA A 575 -5.14 -45.16 5.59
C ALA A 575 -5.64 -44.65 4.23
N ALA A 576 -5.74 -45.54 3.25
CA ALA A 576 -6.37 -45.25 1.98
C ALA A 576 -7.80 -44.67 2.19
N ASN A 577 -8.17 -43.63 1.43
CA ASN A 577 -9.43 -42.90 1.57
C ASN A 577 -9.73 -42.39 2.98
N GLY A 578 -8.66 -42.14 3.78
CA GLY A 578 -8.75 -41.69 5.17
C GLY A 578 -8.31 -40.23 5.37
N SER A 579 -8.45 -39.80 6.61
CA SER A 579 -7.97 -38.48 7.03
C SER A 579 -7.44 -38.52 8.46
N GLY A 580 -6.64 -37.53 8.81
CA GLY A 580 -6.15 -37.31 10.17
C GLY A 580 -5.92 -35.83 10.43
N GLU A 581 -5.60 -35.49 11.68
CA GLU A 581 -5.41 -34.10 12.10
C GLU A 581 -4.31 -33.99 13.13
N LEU A 582 -3.50 -32.95 12.97
CA LEU A 582 -2.51 -32.51 13.96
C LEU A 582 -2.84 -31.06 14.34
N SER A 583 -2.66 -30.70 15.60
CA SER A 583 -3.00 -29.36 16.10
C SER A 583 -1.98 -28.84 17.09
N TRP A 584 -1.71 -27.52 17.02
CA TRP A 584 -0.76 -26.84 17.89
C TRP A 584 -1.23 -25.42 18.22
N SER A 585 -0.87 -24.92 19.42
CA SER A 585 -0.90 -23.49 19.71
C SER A 585 0.25 -22.77 19.00
N VAL A 586 -0.04 -21.57 18.49
CA VAL A 586 0.95 -20.67 17.87
C VAL A 586 1.01 -19.31 18.61
N ALA A 587 0.38 -19.21 19.77
CA ALA A 587 0.29 -18.00 20.57
C ALA A 587 1.64 -17.43 20.97
N GLU A 588 2.61 -18.29 21.33
CA GLU A 588 3.93 -17.89 21.83
C GLU A 588 4.74 -17.09 20.82
N HIS A 589 4.42 -17.21 19.54
CA HIS A 589 5.10 -16.52 18.44
C HIS A 589 4.25 -15.41 17.81
N GLY A 590 3.31 -14.84 18.56
CA GLY A 590 2.40 -13.81 18.05
C GLY A 590 1.47 -14.31 16.95
N ASN A 591 1.09 -15.58 17.03
CA ASN A 591 0.25 -16.33 16.08
C ASN A 591 0.89 -16.56 14.70
N TRP A 592 2.21 -16.45 14.58
CA TRP A 592 2.95 -16.77 13.37
C TRP A 592 3.26 -18.26 13.30
N TYR A 593 3.27 -18.82 12.08
CA TYR A 593 3.57 -20.22 11.83
C TYR A 593 4.13 -20.41 10.42
N ASP A 594 4.88 -21.49 10.24
CA ASP A 594 5.47 -21.91 8.97
C ASP A 594 5.82 -23.40 9.00
N PHE A 595 5.17 -24.20 8.16
CA PHE A 595 5.53 -25.60 7.99
C PHE A 595 5.38 -26.11 6.58
N THR A 596 6.13 -27.19 6.34
CA THR A 596 6.06 -28.00 5.13
C THR A 596 5.49 -29.37 5.47
N VAL A 597 4.62 -29.87 4.60
CA VAL A 597 4.07 -31.21 4.67
C VAL A 597 4.49 -32.00 3.44
N SER A 598 5.00 -33.20 3.67
CA SER A 598 5.33 -34.20 2.63
C SER A 598 4.55 -35.50 2.86
N SER A 599 4.54 -36.37 1.85
CA SER A 599 3.81 -37.63 1.86
C SER A 599 4.72 -38.78 1.38
N SER A 600 4.67 -39.93 2.04
CA SER A 600 5.56 -41.05 1.74
C SER A 600 5.21 -41.79 0.43
N ASN A 601 3.96 -41.75 -0.01
CA ASN A 601 3.52 -42.42 -1.24
C ASN A 601 3.50 -41.50 -2.47
N ALA A 602 3.83 -40.19 -2.30
CA ALA A 602 3.96 -39.20 -3.37
C ALA A 602 5.23 -38.38 -3.12
N PRO A 603 6.41 -38.84 -3.55
CA PRO A 603 7.70 -38.18 -3.22
C PRO A 603 7.81 -36.73 -3.74
N SER A 604 7.11 -36.40 -4.83
CA SER A 604 7.05 -35.04 -5.36
C SER A 604 6.13 -34.12 -4.56
N PHE A 605 5.25 -34.65 -3.73
CA PHE A 605 4.25 -33.89 -3.00
C PHE A 605 4.90 -33.03 -1.90
N LYS A 606 4.66 -31.73 -2.01
CA LYS A 606 5.01 -30.76 -0.97
C LYS A 606 3.92 -29.70 -0.87
N ARG A 607 3.50 -29.43 0.35
CA ARG A 607 2.63 -28.32 0.69
C ARG A 607 3.31 -27.48 1.77
N ARG A 608 3.44 -26.18 1.56
CA ARG A 608 3.97 -25.28 2.57
C ARG A 608 2.97 -24.22 2.92
N PHE A 609 2.79 -23.99 4.19
CA PHE A 609 1.83 -23.05 4.74
C PHE A 609 2.52 -22.20 5.80
N ALA A 610 2.49 -20.90 5.64
CA ALA A 610 3.04 -20.02 6.65
C ALA A 610 2.22 -18.75 6.87
N GLY A 611 2.22 -18.05 8.04
CA GLY A 611 1.61 -16.78 8.42
C GLY A 611 1.25 -16.45 9.80
N ARG A 612 0.35 -15.52 9.88
CA ARG A 612 -0.25 -15.12 11.13
C ARG A 612 -1.73 -15.47 11.17
N ILE A 613 -2.18 -16.11 12.23
CA ILE A 613 -3.61 -16.21 12.52
C ILE A 613 -4.09 -14.83 12.98
N GLU A 614 -5.05 -14.27 12.27
CA GLU A 614 -5.69 -13.02 12.67
C GLU A 614 -6.80 -13.31 13.69
N THR A 615 -6.65 -12.75 14.89
CA THR A 615 -7.57 -12.98 16.01
C THR A 615 -8.50 -11.80 16.27
N GLY A 616 -8.43 -10.76 15.44
CA GLY A 616 -9.12 -9.49 15.69
C GLY A 616 -8.47 -8.65 16.81
N ARG A 617 -7.29 -9.05 17.28
CA ARG A 617 -6.51 -8.35 18.32
C ARG A 617 -5.13 -7.97 17.78
N ASP A 618 -4.61 -6.86 18.30
CA ASP A 618 -3.22 -6.47 18.05
C ASP A 618 -2.25 -7.56 18.47
N SER A 619 -1.14 -7.70 17.77
CA SER A 619 -0.13 -8.73 17.95
C SER A 619 1.28 -8.13 17.72
N VAL A 620 2.18 -8.92 17.18
CA VAL A 620 3.54 -8.49 16.81
C VAL A 620 3.81 -8.72 15.33
N SER A 621 4.74 -7.94 14.77
CA SER A 621 5.31 -8.21 13.46
C SER A 621 6.03 -9.56 13.48
N ASP A 622 6.33 -10.09 12.29
CA ASP A 622 6.96 -11.41 12.18
C ASP A 622 8.27 -11.52 12.98
N PRO A 623 8.34 -12.44 13.97
CA PRO A 623 9.55 -12.65 14.75
C PRO A 623 10.76 -13.16 13.94
N ALA A 624 10.52 -13.82 12.81
CA ALA A 624 11.57 -14.30 11.93
C ALA A 624 12.11 -13.22 10.99
N MET A 625 11.52 -12.02 10.98
CA MET A 625 11.97 -10.92 10.15
C MET A 625 13.27 -10.32 10.67
N GLY A 626 14.24 -10.16 9.79
CA GLY A 626 15.54 -9.59 10.14
C GLY A 626 16.48 -10.56 10.88
N LEU A 627 16.15 -11.82 10.97
CA LEU A 627 17.13 -12.81 11.41
C LEU A 627 18.25 -12.92 10.37
N SER A 628 19.51 -12.94 10.85
CA SER A 628 20.64 -13.29 10.01
C SER A 628 20.50 -14.76 9.57
N SER A 629 20.78 -15.01 8.33
CA SER A 629 20.87 -16.36 7.77
C SER A 629 22.03 -17.12 8.38
#